data_19275f6a6b183c164e4e30394e7f106f
#
_entry.id   19275f6a6b183c164e4e30394e7f106f
#
_cell.length_a   1.000
_cell.length_b   1.000
_cell.length_c   1.000
_cell.angle_alpha   90.00
_cell.angle_beta   90.00
_cell.angle_gamma   90.00
#
_symmetry.space_group_name_H-M   'P 1'
#
loop_
_entity.id
_entity.type
_entity.pdbx_description
1 polymer ?
#
loop_
_entity_poly.entity_id
_entity_poly.type
_entity_poly.pdbx_seq_one_letter_code
_entity_poly.pdbx_strand_id
1 'polypeptide(L)'
;GTGCEFYLFEKDDCGHPTCIPIDFGGYFDVAPLDAGENLRRDICLTMEQMGMAPQHSHHESGNGQNEIDCRYAGPLKTADNVMTFKQIVRAIAMRNGLHASFLPKPLPQQAGSGLHINLSLYMDGKNLFEGDIAPDSIAGSFMAGVLAHSRELTVFTNPLPNSYQRFGCDEAPRYVSWSRQNRSQLVR
;
A
#
# COMPACT_ATOMS: atom_id res chain seq x y z
N GLY A 1 4.27 -4.39 -9.53
CA GLY A 1 4.58 -4.46 -8.10
C GLY A 1 3.52 -3.73 -7.29
N THR A 2 3.48 -4.00 -6.00
CA THR A 2 2.53 -3.36 -5.08
C THR A 2 3.22 -2.97 -3.79
N GLY A 3 2.93 -1.77 -3.28
CA GLY A 3 3.19 -1.34 -1.91
C GLY A 3 1.86 -1.28 -1.16
N CYS A 4 1.73 -2.01 -0.07
CA CYS A 4 0.49 -2.09 0.68
C CYS A 4 0.70 -1.67 2.13
N GLU A 5 0.06 -0.56 2.48
CA GLU A 5 0.10 0.02 3.80
C GLU A 5 -0.99 -0.56 4.70
N PHE A 6 -0.69 -0.64 5.99
CA PHE A 6 -1.63 -1.10 7.01
C PHE A 6 -1.27 -0.54 8.38
N TYR A 7 -2.27 -0.44 9.24
CA TYR A 7 -2.10 -0.04 10.63
C TYR A 7 -2.13 -1.25 11.57
N LEU A 8 -1.36 -1.16 12.64
CA LEU A 8 -1.40 -2.08 13.77
C LEU A 8 -1.93 -1.36 15.01
N PHE A 9 -2.95 -1.95 15.61
CA PHE A 9 -3.62 -1.43 16.80
C PHE A 9 -3.54 -2.42 17.96
N GLU A 10 -3.51 -1.89 19.16
CA GLU A 10 -3.69 -2.67 20.37
C GLU A 10 -5.12 -3.23 20.44
N LYS A 11 -5.29 -4.28 21.24
CA LYS A 11 -6.58 -4.82 21.64
C LYS A 11 -6.86 -4.47 23.09
N ASP A 12 -8.13 -4.37 23.45
CA ASP A 12 -8.54 -4.26 24.85
C ASP A 12 -8.38 -5.60 25.61
N ASP A 13 -8.63 -5.58 26.91
CA ASP A 13 -8.53 -6.76 27.79
C ASP A 13 -9.52 -7.88 27.40
N CYS A 14 -10.55 -7.56 26.64
CA CYS A 14 -11.52 -8.53 26.09
C CYS A 14 -11.11 -9.06 24.70
N GLY A 15 -9.99 -8.55 24.14
CA GLY A 15 -9.50 -8.93 22.81
C GLY A 15 -10.17 -8.19 21.65
N HIS A 16 -10.96 -7.16 21.90
CA HIS A 16 -11.55 -6.33 20.84
C HIS A 16 -10.52 -5.34 20.28
N PRO A 17 -10.60 -5.03 18.97
CA PRO A 17 -9.77 -3.98 18.38
C PRO A 17 -10.02 -2.61 19.01
N THR A 18 -8.95 -1.87 19.25
CA THR A 18 -9.01 -0.46 19.65
C THR A 18 -8.54 0.45 18.50
N CYS A 19 -8.55 1.78 18.72
CA CYS A 19 -7.91 2.76 17.86
C CYS A 19 -6.55 3.24 18.44
N ILE A 20 -5.96 2.50 19.35
CA ILE A 20 -4.67 2.82 19.97
C ILE A 20 -3.57 2.21 19.07
N PRO A 21 -2.72 3.03 18.42
CA PRO A 21 -1.60 2.52 17.65
C PRO A 21 -0.58 1.81 18.55
N ILE A 22 0.16 0.85 18.00
CA ILE A 22 1.17 0.09 18.76
C ILE A 22 2.39 0.93 19.14
N ASP A 23 2.59 2.07 18.47
CA ASP A 23 3.71 2.99 18.68
C ASP A 23 3.38 4.41 18.22
N PHE A 24 4.34 5.30 18.38
CA PHE A 24 4.29 6.69 17.92
C PHE A 24 5.44 6.99 16.93
N GLY A 25 5.92 5.99 16.23
CA GLY A 25 6.91 6.11 15.18
C GLY A 25 6.42 6.92 13.99
N GLY A 26 7.36 7.32 13.15
CA GLY A 26 7.15 8.04 11.90
C GLY A 26 7.88 7.36 10.74
N TYR A 27 7.90 8.04 9.61
CA TYR A 27 8.42 7.52 8.34
C TYR A 27 9.87 7.07 8.43
N PHE A 28 10.12 5.79 8.19
CA PHE A 28 11.42 5.12 8.27
C PHE A 28 12.07 5.14 9.67
N ASP A 29 11.30 5.37 10.72
CA ASP A 29 11.80 5.15 12.08
C ASP A 29 12.15 3.67 12.28
N VAL A 30 13.09 3.45 13.21
CA VAL A 30 13.59 2.14 13.62
C VAL A 30 13.38 1.94 15.11
N ALA A 31 13.56 0.72 15.60
CA ALA A 31 13.49 0.45 17.03
C ALA A 31 14.43 1.41 17.84
N PRO A 32 13.98 1.92 18.99
CA PRO A 32 12.78 1.53 19.75
C PRO A 32 11.50 2.28 19.39
N LEU A 33 11.53 3.23 18.45
CA LEU A 33 10.35 4.01 18.05
C LEU A 33 9.37 3.17 17.22
N ASP A 34 9.90 2.31 16.38
CA ASP A 34 9.15 1.34 15.59
C ASP A 34 8.93 0.04 16.38
N ALA A 35 7.73 -0.17 16.90
CA ALA A 35 7.38 -1.40 17.61
C ALA A 35 6.93 -2.53 16.63
N GLY A 36 6.71 -2.22 15.37
CA GLY A 36 6.24 -3.15 14.34
C GLY A 36 7.34 -3.96 13.64
N GLU A 37 8.62 -3.65 13.83
CA GLU A 37 9.74 -4.22 13.08
C GLU A 37 9.76 -5.76 13.11
N ASN A 38 9.68 -6.37 14.28
CA ASN A 38 9.69 -7.83 14.42
C ASN A 38 8.45 -8.48 13.78
N LEU A 39 7.30 -7.85 13.89
CA LEU A 39 6.08 -8.36 13.27
C LEU A 39 6.17 -8.29 11.74
N ARG A 40 6.67 -7.20 11.17
CA ARG A 40 6.91 -7.10 9.72
C ARG A 40 7.93 -8.14 9.25
N ARG A 41 8.98 -8.39 10.04
CA ARG A 41 9.95 -9.46 9.74
C ARG A 41 9.27 -10.82 9.64
N ASP A 42 8.42 -11.18 10.60
CA ASP A 42 7.69 -12.44 10.61
C ASP A 42 6.74 -12.55 9.40
N ILE A 43 6.10 -11.44 9.02
CA ILE A 43 5.28 -11.34 7.82
C ILE A 43 6.14 -11.63 6.58
N CYS A 44 7.26 -10.94 6.40
CA CYS A 44 8.15 -11.11 5.24
C CYS A 44 8.65 -12.56 5.13
N LEU A 45 9.12 -13.15 6.21
CA LEU A 45 9.58 -14.55 6.23
C LEU A 45 8.46 -15.52 5.86
N THR A 46 7.24 -15.28 6.34
CA THR A 46 6.06 -16.10 5.99
C THR A 46 5.72 -15.94 4.51
N MET A 47 5.77 -14.72 3.99
CA MET A 47 5.55 -14.45 2.56
C MET A 47 6.56 -15.20 1.69
N GLU A 48 7.84 -15.17 2.04
CA GLU A 48 8.90 -15.90 1.33
C GLU A 48 8.65 -17.42 1.33
N GLN A 49 8.29 -17.99 2.48
CA GLN A 49 7.93 -19.41 2.60
C GLN A 49 6.73 -19.80 1.73
N MET A 50 5.81 -18.86 1.47
CA MET A 50 4.66 -19.05 0.58
C MET A 50 4.95 -18.71 -0.90
N GLY A 51 6.22 -18.43 -1.25
CA GLY A 51 6.65 -18.13 -2.62
C GLY A 51 6.30 -16.73 -3.11
N MET A 52 6.03 -15.81 -2.19
CA MET A 52 5.94 -14.38 -2.49
C MET A 52 7.32 -13.72 -2.33
N ALA A 53 7.51 -12.55 -2.94
CA ALA A 53 8.79 -11.85 -2.93
C ALA A 53 8.61 -10.44 -2.30
N PRO A 54 8.66 -10.30 -0.96
CA PRO A 54 8.75 -8.99 -0.34
C PRO A 54 10.06 -8.32 -0.74
N GLN A 55 10.04 -6.99 -0.89
CA GLN A 55 11.20 -6.21 -1.36
C GLN A 55 11.64 -5.17 -0.34
N HIS A 56 10.71 -4.38 0.17
CA HIS A 56 10.96 -3.39 1.22
C HIS A 56 9.93 -3.57 2.34
N SER A 57 10.34 -3.20 3.55
CA SER A 57 9.49 -3.25 4.74
C SER A 57 9.95 -2.14 5.70
N HIS A 58 9.06 -1.23 6.03
CA HIS A 58 9.39 -0.08 6.87
C HIS A 58 8.18 0.43 7.65
N HIS A 59 8.46 1.27 8.65
CA HIS A 59 7.46 2.07 9.33
C HIS A 59 7.00 3.20 8.41
N GLU A 60 5.69 3.48 8.37
CA GLU A 60 5.09 4.55 7.60
C GLU A 60 4.87 5.82 8.43
N SER A 61 4.26 6.85 7.80
CA SER A 61 4.15 8.20 8.38
C SER A 61 3.20 8.27 9.59
N GLY A 62 2.18 7.42 9.62
CA GLY A 62 1.22 7.39 10.73
C GLY A 62 1.69 6.51 11.89
N ASN A 63 1.31 6.87 13.10
CA ASN A 63 1.62 6.09 14.30
C ASN A 63 1.09 4.65 14.17
N GLY A 64 1.95 3.66 14.33
CA GLY A 64 1.61 2.25 14.13
C GLY A 64 1.33 1.85 12.68
N GLN A 65 1.67 2.71 11.71
CA GLN A 65 1.50 2.43 10.28
C GLN A 65 2.74 1.75 9.71
N ASN A 66 2.51 0.76 8.87
CA ASN A 66 3.53 -0.11 8.29
C ASN A 66 3.29 -0.27 6.79
N GLU A 67 4.36 -0.48 6.02
CA GLU A 67 4.29 -0.84 4.61
C GLU A 67 5.20 -2.04 4.30
N ILE A 68 4.72 -2.89 3.40
CA ILE A 68 5.53 -3.95 2.79
C ILE A 68 5.31 -3.92 1.29
N ASP A 69 6.38 -3.69 0.56
CA ASP A 69 6.42 -3.73 -0.89
C ASP A 69 6.70 -5.13 -1.40
N CYS A 70 6.04 -5.49 -2.50
CA CYS A 70 6.28 -6.74 -3.21
C CYS A 70 6.84 -6.50 -4.60
N ARG A 71 7.78 -7.34 -5.01
CA ARG A 71 8.28 -7.35 -6.38
C ARG A 71 7.15 -7.55 -7.37
N TYR A 72 7.35 -7.03 -8.58
CA TYR A 72 6.40 -7.18 -9.67
C TYR A 72 6.23 -8.67 -10.07
N ALA A 73 5.02 -8.99 -10.48
CA ALA A 73 4.64 -10.25 -11.10
C ALA A 73 3.54 -9.99 -12.14
N GLY A 74 3.07 -11.01 -12.82
CA GLY A 74 1.89 -10.88 -13.68
C GLY A 74 0.68 -10.38 -12.88
N PRO A 75 -0.26 -9.65 -13.51
CA PRO A 75 -1.33 -8.94 -12.80
C PRO A 75 -2.21 -9.84 -11.94
N LEU A 76 -2.60 -11.01 -12.44
CA LEU A 76 -3.42 -11.97 -11.67
C LEU A 76 -2.65 -12.50 -10.46
N LYS A 77 -1.39 -12.90 -10.66
CA LYS A 77 -0.52 -13.37 -9.56
C LYS A 77 -0.33 -12.28 -8.49
N THR A 78 -0.18 -11.02 -8.91
CA THR A 78 -0.05 -9.89 -7.98
C THR A 78 -1.34 -9.67 -7.19
N ALA A 79 -2.50 -9.76 -7.83
CA ALA A 79 -3.79 -9.64 -7.15
C ALA A 79 -3.99 -10.74 -6.10
N ASP A 80 -3.70 -12.00 -6.44
CA ASP A 80 -3.75 -13.14 -5.52
C ASP A 80 -2.77 -12.96 -4.35
N ASN A 81 -1.56 -12.47 -4.65
CA ASN A 81 -0.55 -12.19 -3.63
C ASN A 81 -1.03 -11.10 -2.64
N VAL A 82 -1.68 -10.02 -3.10
CA VAL A 82 -2.22 -8.99 -2.21
C VAL A 82 -3.31 -9.54 -1.29
N MET A 83 -4.19 -10.40 -1.81
CA MET A 83 -5.21 -11.05 -0.98
C MET A 83 -4.58 -11.97 0.08
N THR A 84 -3.60 -12.76 -0.31
CA THR A 84 -2.84 -13.64 0.59
C THR A 84 -2.06 -12.84 1.62
N PHE A 85 -1.38 -11.77 1.20
CA PHE A 85 -0.67 -10.84 2.08
C PHE A 85 -1.57 -10.31 3.19
N LYS A 86 -2.76 -9.83 2.86
CA LYS A 86 -3.72 -9.33 3.86
C LYS A 86 -4.10 -10.39 4.89
N GLN A 87 -4.20 -11.65 4.50
CA GLN A 87 -4.47 -12.76 5.43
C GLN A 87 -3.25 -13.05 6.33
N ILE A 88 -2.04 -13.06 5.77
CA ILE A 88 -0.80 -13.24 6.54
C ILE A 88 -0.67 -12.16 7.60
N VAL A 89 -0.81 -10.89 7.22
CA VAL A 89 -0.72 -9.75 8.14
C VAL A 89 -1.72 -9.88 9.28
N ARG A 90 -2.98 -10.17 8.99
CA ARG A 90 -4.02 -10.35 10.01
C ARG A 90 -3.74 -11.52 10.94
N ALA A 91 -3.30 -12.65 10.39
CA ALA A 91 -3.00 -13.84 11.17
C ALA A 91 -1.82 -13.62 12.11
N ILE A 92 -0.74 -12.99 11.62
CA ILE A 92 0.45 -12.71 12.43
C ILE A 92 0.16 -11.64 13.47
N ALA A 93 -0.56 -10.57 13.12
CA ALA A 93 -1.01 -9.56 14.08
C ALA A 93 -1.85 -10.19 15.19
N MET A 94 -2.83 -11.03 14.85
CA MET A 94 -3.67 -11.73 15.81
C MET A 94 -2.85 -12.62 16.76
N ARG A 95 -1.86 -13.35 16.25
CA ARG A 95 -0.96 -14.19 17.07
C ARG A 95 -0.12 -13.36 18.05
N ASN A 96 0.17 -12.11 17.72
CA ASN A 96 0.89 -11.17 18.57
C ASN A 96 -0.03 -10.30 19.44
N GLY A 97 -1.32 -10.64 19.56
CA GLY A 97 -2.27 -9.90 20.40
C GLY A 97 -2.70 -8.56 19.79
N LEU A 98 -2.42 -8.32 18.51
CA LEU A 98 -2.68 -7.06 17.81
C LEU A 98 -3.84 -7.18 16.81
N HIS A 99 -4.32 -6.03 16.35
CA HIS A 99 -5.29 -5.91 15.27
C HIS A 99 -4.67 -5.19 14.07
N ALA A 100 -4.70 -5.83 12.90
CA ALA A 100 -4.25 -5.21 11.66
C ALA A 100 -5.44 -4.63 10.88
N SER A 101 -5.35 -3.36 10.50
CA SER A 101 -6.36 -2.65 9.72
C SER A 101 -5.82 -2.25 8.35
N PHE A 102 -6.61 -2.54 7.31
CA PHE A 102 -6.41 -2.09 5.93
C PHE A 102 -7.45 -1.03 5.53
N LEU A 103 -8.06 -0.37 6.49
CA LEU A 103 -8.96 0.76 6.21
C LEU A 103 -8.17 1.91 5.59
N PRO A 104 -8.68 2.55 4.53
CA PRO A 104 -7.99 3.67 3.87
C PRO A 104 -7.69 4.87 4.77
N LYS A 105 -8.54 5.14 5.77
CA LYS A 105 -8.35 6.23 6.74
C LYS A 105 -8.82 5.77 8.12
N PRO A 106 -8.07 4.90 8.83
CA PRO A 106 -8.50 4.36 10.11
C PRO A 106 -8.47 5.40 11.24
N LEU A 107 -7.55 6.37 11.16
CA LEU A 107 -7.40 7.45 12.13
C LEU A 107 -7.56 8.80 11.41
N PRO A 108 -8.52 9.65 11.81
CA PRO A 108 -8.78 10.94 11.13
C PRO A 108 -7.59 11.89 11.08
N GLN A 109 -6.74 11.87 12.13
CA GLN A 109 -5.62 12.78 12.31
C GLN A 109 -4.26 12.21 11.86
N GLN A 110 -4.23 11.01 11.32
CA GLN A 110 -3.01 10.32 10.87
C GLN A 110 -3.06 10.07 9.37
N ALA A 111 -1.92 9.73 8.77
CA ALA A 111 -1.85 9.37 7.36
C ALA A 111 -2.83 8.23 7.00
N GLY A 112 -3.39 8.27 5.79
CA GLY A 112 -4.22 7.18 5.28
C GLY A 112 -3.39 6.05 4.71
N SER A 113 -3.93 4.83 4.67
CA SER A 113 -3.26 3.66 4.07
C SER A 113 -3.49 3.62 2.57
N GLY A 114 -2.40 3.61 1.81
CA GLY A 114 -2.38 3.45 0.36
C GLY A 114 -2.21 1.98 -0.06
N LEU A 115 -2.64 1.70 -1.27
CA LEU A 115 -2.23 0.55 -2.05
C LEU A 115 -1.66 1.07 -3.37
N HIS A 116 -0.34 1.17 -3.45
CA HIS A 116 0.33 1.61 -4.66
C HIS A 116 0.46 0.46 -5.65
N ILE A 117 0.16 0.72 -6.92
CA ILE A 117 0.28 -0.27 -7.99
C ILE A 117 1.29 0.26 -9.00
N ASN A 118 2.45 -0.39 -9.06
CA ASN A 118 3.49 -0.08 -10.04
C ASN A 118 3.28 -0.94 -11.28
N LEU A 119 3.04 -0.29 -12.42
CA LEU A 119 2.73 -0.94 -13.69
C LEU A 119 3.86 -0.75 -14.69
N SER A 120 4.10 -1.76 -15.51
CA SER A 120 4.94 -1.68 -16.70
C SER A 120 4.39 -2.64 -17.77
N LEU A 121 4.62 -2.32 -19.03
CA LEU A 121 4.28 -3.16 -20.16
C LEU A 121 5.56 -3.71 -20.79
N TYR A 122 5.51 -4.98 -21.16
CA TYR A 122 6.62 -5.66 -21.84
C TYR A 122 6.15 -6.22 -23.18
N MET A 123 6.98 -6.08 -24.19
CA MET A 123 6.83 -6.71 -25.49
C MET A 123 8.21 -7.17 -25.97
N ASP A 124 8.31 -8.44 -26.37
CA ASP A 124 9.56 -9.05 -26.84
C ASP A 124 10.76 -8.85 -25.90
N GLY A 125 10.50 -8.96 -24.59
CA GLY A 125 11.52 -8.81 -23.54
C GLY A 125 11.94 -7.37 -23.24
N LYS A 126 11.35 -6.37 -23.89
CA LYS A 126 11.62 -4.94 -23.66
C LYS A 126 10.53 -4.30 -22.82
N ASN A 127 10.95 -3.50 -21.83
CA ASN A 127 10.04 -2.65 -21.07
C ASN A 127 9.62 -1.45 -21.95
N LEU A 128 8.34 -1.35 -22.26
CA LEU A 128 7.79 -0.27 -23.09
C LEU A 128 7.66 1.07 -22.36
N PHE A 129 7.92 1.08 -21.05
CA PHE A 129 7.91 2.28 -20.22
C PHE A 129 9.32 2.79 -19.93
N GLU A 130 10.35 2.18 -20.53
CA GLU A 130 11.71 2.64 -20.42
C GLU A 130 11.93 3.94 -21.20
N GLY A 131 12.57 4.93 -20.59
CA GLY A 131 12.85 6.23 -21.17
C GLY A 131 11.82 7.30 -20.85
N ASP A 132 11.78 8.33 -21.69
CA ASP A 132 10.84 9.46 -21.50
C ASP A 132 9.43 9.11 -21.90
N ILE A 133 8.47 9.49 -21.04
CA ILE A 133 7.04 9.38 -21.34
C ILE A 133 6.66 10.54 -22.27
N ALA A 134 6.66 10.26 -23.57
CA ALA A 134 6.15 11.20 -24.58
C ALA A 134 4.65 10.96 -24.81
N PRO A 135 3.87 11.99 -25.20
CA PRO A 135 2.43 11.85 -25.44
C PRO A 135 2.06 10.80 -26.49
N ASP A 136 2.91 10.60 -27.49
CA ASP A 136 2.76 9.63 -28.59
C ASP A 136 3.41 8.27 -28.30
N SER A 137 4.04 8.08 -27.14
CA SER A 137 4.61 6.80 -26.71
C SER A 137 3.52 5.84 -26.19
N ILE A 138 3.83 4.54 -26.16
CA ILE A 138 2.95 3.52 -25.56
C ILE A 138 2.72 3.84 -24.08
N ALA A 139 3.75 4.25 -23.34
CA ALA A 139 3.64 4.65 -21.94
C ALA A 139 2.71 5.86 -21.76
N GLY A 140 2.87 6.89 -22.60
CA GLY A 140 2.00 8.08 -22.59
C GLY A 140 0.54 7.73 -22.90
N SER A 141 0.29 6.91 -23.92
CA SER A 141 -1.05 6.45 -24.28
C SER A 141 -1.68 5.60 -23.18
N PHE A 142 -0.92 4.70 -22.56
CA PHE A 142 -1.39 3.89 -21.44
C PHE A 142 -1.78 4.76 -20.23
N MET A 143 -0.91 5.70 -19.87
CA MET A 143 -1.15 6.65 -18.77
C MET A 143 -2.40 7.51 -19.05
N ALA A 144 -2.54 8.03 -20.27
CA ALA A 144 -3.72 8.79 -20.68
C ALA A 144 -5.01 7.96 -20.53
N GLY A 145 -4.98 6.67 -20.90
CA GLY A 145 -6.08 5.74 -20.71
C GLY A 145 -6.44 5.54 -19.23
N VAL A 146 -5.45 5.34 -18.36
CA VAL A 146 -5.67 5.23 -16.90
C VAL A 146 -6.32 6.51 -16.35
N LEU A 147 -5.83 7.68 -16.74
CA LEU A 147 -6.38 8.97 -16.30
C LEU A 147 -7.80 9.20 -16.81
N ALA A 148 -8.07 8.86 -18.09
CA ALA A 148 -9.40 9.00 -18.69
C ALA A 148 -10.46 8.15 -17.98
N HIS A 149 -10.08 6.94 -17.53
CA HIS A 149 -10.98 5.99 -16.86
C HIS A 149 -10.90 5.98 -15.33
N SER A 150 -10.14 6.91 -14.74
CA SER A 150 -9.90 6.91 -13.30
C SER A 150 -11.17 7.07 -12.45
N ARG A 151 -12.18 7.80 -12.97
CA ARG A 151 -13.46 7.97 -12.26
C ARG A 151 -14.24 6.66 -12.20
N GLU A 152 -14.29 5.91 -13.28
CA GLU A 152 -14.94 4.60 -13.34
C GLU A 152 -14.18 3.58 -12.49
N LEU A 153 -12.85 3.62 -12.56
CA LEU A 153 -11.98 2.74 -11.76
C LEU A 153 -12.15 2.99 -10.25
N THR A 154 -12.55 4.19 -9.83
CA THR A 154 -12.75 4.54 -8.41
C THR A 154 -13.76 3.62 -7.73
N VAL A 155 -14.76 3.10 -8.43
CA VAL A 155 -15.74 2.13 -7.89
C VAL A 155 -15.04 0.88 -7.35
N PHE A 156 -13.96 0.45 -7.99
CA PHE A 156 -13.19 -0.74 -7.60
C PHE A 156 -12.03 -0.41 -6.66
N THR A 157 -11.34 0.71 -6.91
CA THR A 157 -10.13 1.08 -6.15
C THR A 157 -10.45 1.76 -4.83
N ASN A 158 -11.64 2.35 -4.69
CA ASN A 158 -12.09 3.07 -3.50
C ASN A 158 -13.52 2.66 -3.11
N PRO A 159 -13.74 1.35 -2.79
CA PRO A 159 -15.10 0.80 -2.65
C PRO A 159 -15.79 1.14 -1.33
N LEU A 160 -15.08 1.75 -0.38
CA LEU A 160 -15.62 2.05 0.95
C LEU A 160 -15.91 3.54 1.11
N PRO A 161 -16.94 3.94 1.89
CA PRO A 161 -17.10 5.34 2.27
C PRO A 161 -15.86 5.93 2.96
N ASN A 162 -15.14 5.11 3.73
CA ASN A 162 -13.87 5.48 4.37
C ASN A 162 -12.77 5.81 3.36
N SER A 163 -12.80 5.24 2.14
CA SER A 163 -11.82 5.55 1.09
C SER A 163 -11.82 7.03 0.72
N TYR A 164 -13.00 7.65 0.68
CA TYR A 164 -13.17 9.06 0.29
C TYR A 164 -12.69 10.04 1.38
N GLN A 165 -12.57 9.59 2.63
CA GLN A 165 -11.99 10.38 3.71
C GLN A 165 -10.48 10.55 3.58
N ARG A 166 -9.83 9.71 2.75
CA ARG A 166 -8.40 9.78 2.47
C ARG A 166 -8.05 10.82 1.40
N PHE A 167 -8.96 11.13 0.48
CA PHE A 167 -8.67 11.99 -0.67
C PHE A 167 -8.23 13.39 -0.26
N GLY A 168 -7.06 13.81 -0.75
CA GLY A 168 -6.48 15.11 -0.48
C GLY A 168 -5.89 15.26 0.94
N CYS A 169 -5.77 14.18 1.68
CA CYS A 169 -5.04 14.14 2.94
C CYS A 169 -3.62 13.65 2.69
N ASP A 170 -2.64 14.31 3.28
CA ASP A 170 -1.22 13.97 3.14
C ASP A 170 -0.81 13.85 1.66
N GLU A 171 -0.24 12.73 1.25
CA GLU A 171 0.15 12.44 -0.15
C GLU A 171 -0.97 11.81 -0.99
N ALA A 172 -2.17 11.61 -0.44
CA ALA A 172 -3.25 10.99 -1.20
C ALA A 172 -3.80 11.93 -2.28
N PRO A 173 -3.97 11.48 -3.53
CA PRO A 173 -4.43 12.32 -4.62
C PRO A 173 -5.88 12.77 -4.41
N ARG A 174 -6.15 14.01 -4.78
CA ARG A 174 -7.50 14.60 -4.83
C ARG A 174 -7.99 14.82 -6.26
N TYR A 175 -7.05 15.01 -7.17
CA TYR A 175 -7.33 15.34 -8.57
C TYR A 175 -6.85 14.23 -9.50
N VAL A 176 -7.53 14.07 -10.62
CA VAL A 176 -7.10 13.22 -11.72
C VAL A 176 -5.99 13.93 -12.47
N SER A 177 -4.77 13.59 -12.15
CA SER A 177 -3.58 14.26 -12.67
C SER A 177 -2.35 13.36 -12.59
N TRP A 178 -1.27 13.73 -13.26
CA TRP A 178 -0.01 13.02 -13.23
C TRP A 178 1.18 13.97 -13.05
N SER A 179 2.29 13.44 -12.57
CA SER A 179 3.56 14.13 -12.50
C SER A 179 4.70 13.12 -12.37
N ARG A 180 5.89 13.47 -12.87
CA ARG A 180 7.08 12.62 -12.74
C ARG A 180 7.64 12.54 -11.31
N GLN A 181 7.37 13.53 -10.47
CA GLN A 181 8.05 13.68 -9.16
C GLN A 181 7.09 13.96 -8.00
N ASN A 182 5.90 14.49 -8.26
CA ASN A 182 4.97 14.85 -7.20
C ASN A 182 4.17 13.64 -6.73
N ARG A 183 4.37 13.23 -5.48
CA ARG A 183 3.74 12.08 -4.85
C ARG A 183 2.23 12.24 -4.63
N SER A 184 1.71 13.47 -4.59
CA SER A 184 0.28 13.73 -4.41
C SER A 184 -0.56 13.58 -5.69
N GLN A 185 0.05 13.14 -6.79
CA GLN A 185 -0.65 12.91 -8.05
C GLN A 185 -1.19 11.47 -8.14
N LEU A 186 -2.28 11.29 -8.91
CA LEU A 186 -2.90 9.98 -9.09
C LEU A 186 -1.97 9.00 -9.82
N VAL A 187 -1.26 9.50 -10.82
CA VAL A 187 -0.24 8.75 -11.57
C VAL A 187 1.11 9.45 -11.45
N ARG A 188 2.14 8.70 -11.19
CA ARG A 188 3.52 9.20 -11.06
C ARG A 188 4.54 8.17 -11.59
#